data_9c69ac44f2ad6d533557c2c23df88dae
#
_entry.id   9c69ac44f2ad6d533557c2c23df88dae
#
_cell.length_a   1.000
_cell.length_b   1.000
_cell.length_c   1.000
_cell.angle_alpha   90.00
_cell.angle_beta   90.00
_cell.angle_gamma   90.00
#
_symmetry.space_group_name_H-M   'P 1'
#
loop_
_entity.id
_entity.type
_entity.pdbx_description
1 polymer ?
#
loop_
_entity_poly.entity_id
_entity_poly.type
_entity_poly.pdbx_seq_one_letter_code
_entity_poly.pdbx_strand_id
1 'polypeptide(L)'
;MPGVYTVTEMDYDKYEPQESRRVTVVSGQVSTVNFNNKLKRGDLQIVKSSEDNLNEGVTFHLYGTSLSGIAVDEYAVTDANGVATFEDVLISGSIPYTVEEVDTAVRYVVPEAQSAPINWNEVTNRSFLNILKKFSVTVTKSDAENGTAQGDASLAGAVYGIYKGETLVDTYTTDKNGQFVTKEYICDNDWTVREITPSEGYLLDTTVHKVGAEPQLYTVEHNQTANDVTEQVAKGNIAIIKHTDNGETQIETPESGAEFAVYLKAAGSYEVAEDTERDYLTCDEIGFAQTKDMPYGIYTVHQVSGWEGSELMPDFDVFISQNGATYRYLINNAPFNSFIKIVKQDAETGKTIPYAGAGFKIYDPDGNPVTMTFTYPTPTTIDVFYTNAEGSLVTPEKLPFGKGYSIVEVQAPYGYVLDETPVYFDVTEDNSTEESGVTVVKVDKPNMAQKGTITVEKTGEVFFGVSVIGGVDESGNELP
;
A
#
# COMPACT_ATOMS: atom_id res chain seq x y z
N MET A 1 0.26 -102.80 42.18
CA MET A 1 -0.30 -103.31 43.43
C MET A 1 -1.74 -102.74 43.53
N PRO A 2 -2.69 -103.54 43.98
CA PRO A 2 -4.01 -103.01 44.30
C PRO A 2 -3.93 -101.95 45.44
N GLY A 3 -4.72 -100.89 45.38
CA GLY A 3 -4.70 -99.81 46.35
C GLY A 3 -5.42 -98.56 45.87
N VAL A 4 -5.48 -97.51 46.76
CA VAL A 4 -6.01 -96.21 46.42
C VAL A 4 -4.86 -95.27 46.06
N TYR A 5 -4.92 -94.73 44.88
CA TYR A 5 -3.91 -93.82 44.33
C TYR A 5 -4.52 -92.46 44.16
N THR A 6 -3.72 -91.41 44.37
CA THR A 6 -4.05 -90.07 43.96
C THR A 6 -3.35 -89.75 42.64
N VAL A 7 -4.11 -89.37 41.63
CA VAL A 7 -3.59 -88.93 40.31
C VAL A 7 -3.74 -87.45 40.26
N THR A 8 -2.62 -86.75 40.02
CA THR A 8 -2.57 -85.29 39.88
C THR A 8 -2.08 -85.00 38.45
N GLU A 9 -2.75 -84.12 37.77
CA GLU A 9 -2.28 -83.59 36.50
C GLU A 9 -1.18 -82.57 36.74
N MET A 10 -0.11 -82.55 35.94
CA MET A 10 0.87 -81.51 35.96
C MET A 10 0.30 -80.21 35.40
N ASP A 11 0.60 -79.10 36.08
CA ASP A 11 0.13 -77.77 35.59
C ASP A 11 0.75 -77.43 34.25
N TYR A 12 -0.09 -76.98 33.31
CA TYR A 12 0.29 -76.37 32.06
C TYR A 12 -0.18 -74.91 32.02
N ASP A 13 0.68 -74.05 31.54
CA ASP A 13 0.40 -72.58 31.54
C ASP A 13 -0.91 -72.25 30.83
N LYS A 14 -1.31 -72.99 29.83
CA LYS A 14 -2.51 -72.77 29.03
C LYS A 14 -3.81 -73.35 29.60
N TYR A 15 -3.75 -74.27 30.57
CA TYR A 15 -4.94 -74.89 31.13
C TYR A 15 -5.23 -74.44 32.57
N GLU A 16 -6.52 -74.45 32.92
CA GLU A 16 -6.94 -74.28 34.30
C GLU A 16 -6.42 -75.44 35.18
N PRO A 17 -5.87 -75.13 36.38
CA PRO A 17 -5.45 -76.21 37.33
C PRO A 17 -6.59 -77.11 37.66
N GLN A 18 -6.32 -78.41 37.72
CA GLN A 18 -7.34 -79.42 38.13
C GLN A 18 -6.99 -80.02 39.48
N GLU A 19 -8.04 -80.30 40.24
CA GLU A 19 -7.88 -81.03 41.51
C GLU A 19 -7.47 -82.47 41.29
N SER A 20 -6.62 -82.96 42.19
CA SER A 20 -6.18 -84.38 42.22
C SER A 20 -7.39 -85.28 42.40
N ARG A 21 -7.38 -86.44 41.68
CA ARG A 21 -8.48 -87.42 41.71
C ARG A 21 -8.01 -88.74 42.35
N ARG A 22 -8.83 -89.30 43.24
CA ARG A 22 -8.58 -90.63 43.83
C ARG A 22 -9.12 -91.72 42.93
N VAL A 23 -8.33 -92.75 42.68
CA VAL A 23 -8.73 -93.95 41.92
C VAL A 23 -8.35 -95.20 42.67
N THR A 24 -9.26 -96.13 42.76
CA THR A 24 -9.01 -97.45 43.36
C THR A 24 -8.57 -98.43 42.24
N VAL A 25 -7.36 -99.03 42.41
CA VAL A 25 -6.84 -99.99 41.53
C VAL A 25 -7.13 -101.40 42.11
N VAL A 26 -7.85 -102.29 41.34
CA VAL A 26 -8.19 -103.60 41.74
C VAL A 26 -7.39 -104.59 40.86
N SER A 27 -6.91 -105.73 41.47
CA SER A 27 -6.09 -106.72 40.73
C SER A 27 -6.85 -107.27 39.51
N GLY A 28 -6.20 -107.29 38.34
CA GLY A 28 -6.73 -107.71 37.11
C GLY A 28 -7.76 -106.83 36.41
N GLN A 29 -7.98 -105.59 36.91
CA GLN A 29 -8.91 -104.61 36.30
C GLN A 29 -8.20 -103.38 35.86
N VAL A 30 -8.73 -102.72 34.81
CA VAL A 30 -8.31 -101.40 34.39
C VAL A 30 -9.13 -100.34 35.10
N SER A 31 -8.45 -99.43 35.84
CA SER A 31 -9.12 -98.28 36.48
C SER A 31 -8.83 -97.04 35.64
N THR A 32 -9.89 -96.31 35.31
CA THR A 32 -9.81 -95.10 34.44
C THR A 32 -10.11 -93.88 35.31
N VAL A 33 -9.36 -92.84 35.15
CA VAL A 33 -9.67 -91.47 35.66
C VAL A 33 -9.53 -90.48 34.50
N ASN A 34 -10.52 -89.63 34.36
CA ASN A 34 -10.57 -88.66 33.25
C ASN A 34 -10.28 -87.28 33.79
N PHE A 35 -9.45 -86.55 33.15
CA PHE A 35 -9.27 -85.11 33.35
C PHE A 35 -9.81 -84.39 32.08
N ASN A 36 -10.54 -83.28 32.29
CA ASN A 36 -11.07 -82.49 31.17
C ASN A 36 -10.46 -81.06 31.25
N ASN A 37 -9.45 -80.86 30.41
CA ASN A 37 -8.70 -79.62 30.42
C ASN A 37 -9.47 -78.51 29.77
N LYS A 38 -9.65 -77.42 30.52
CA LYS A 38 -10.24 -76.17 30.10
C LYS A 38 -9.15 -75.15 29.87
N LEU A 39 -9.17 -74.46 28.72
CA LEU A 39 -8.20 -73.38 28.42
C LEU A 39 -8.45 -72.17 29.32
N LYS A 40 -7.40 -71.57 29.82
CA LYS A 40 -7.42 -70.34 30.61
C LYS A 40 -7.95 -69.20 29.77
N ARG A 41 -8.80 -68.35 30.37
CA ARG A 41 -9.42 -67.21 29.71
C ARG A 41 -9.42 -65.99 30.68
N GLY A 42 -9.58 -64.83 30.11
CA GLY A 42 -9.76 -63.55 30.81
C GLY A 42 -10.54 -62.60 29.93
N ASP A 43 -10.73 -61.38 30.40
CA ASP A 43 -11.55 -60.39 29.73
C ASP A 43 -10.71 -59.18 29.31
N LEU A 44 -11.18 -58.47 28.28
CA LEU A 44 -10.66 -57.15 27.91
C LEU A 44 -11.81 -56.16 27.93
N GLN A 45 -11.63 -55.06 28.68
CA GLN A 45 -12.55 -53.96 28.69
C GLN A 45 -11.88 -52.73 28.04
N ILE A 46 -12.58 -52.11 27.12
CA ILE A 46 -12.16 -50.89 26.44
C ILE A 46 -13.05 -49.75 26.94
N VAL A 47 -12.45 -48.64 27.34
CA VAL A 47 -13.13 -47.40 27.67
C VAL A 47 -12.84 -46.41 26.53
N LYS A 48 -13.86 -46.10 25.76
CA LYS A 48 -13.81 -45.17 24.64
C LYS A 48 -14.24 -43.79 25.08
N SER A 49 -13.48 -42.76 24.67
CA SER A 49 -13.82 -41.36 24.81
C SER A 49 -13.59 -40.63 23.47
N SER A 50 -14.26 -39.49 23.29
CA SER A 50 -14.08 -38.63 22.12
C SER A 50 -14.26 -37.15 22.53
N GLU A 51 -13.65 -36.21 21.79
CA GLU A 51 -13.79 -34.79 22.08
C GLU A 51 -15.23 -34.25 21.91
N ASP A 52 -16.06 -34.92 21.11
CA ASP A 52 -17.47 -34.57 20.87
C ASP A 52 -18.47 -35.43 21.66
N ASN A 53 -17.94 -36.30 22.56
CA ASN A 53 -18.74 -37.22 23.39
C ASN A 53 -19.58 -38.26 22.62
N LEU A 54 -19.22 -38.55 21.37
CA LEU A 54 -19.91 -39.58 20.58
C LEU A 54 -19.13 -40.90 20.72
N ASN A 55 -19.43 -41.66 21.79
CA ASN A 55 -18.68 -42.84 22.22
C ASN A 55 -19.40 -44.16 21.99
N GLU A 56 -20.72 -44.16 21.72
CA GLU A 56 -21.55 -45.31 21.50
C GLU A 56 -21.42 -45.83 20.06
N GLY A 57 -21.47 -47.16 19.89
CA GLY A 57 -21.49 -47.81 18.57
C GLY A 57 -20.12 -47.89 17.87
N VAL A 58 -19.03 -47.63 18.60
CA VAL A 58 -17.66 -47.76 18.06
C VAL A 58 -17.22 -49.21 18.14
N THR A 59 -16.75 -49.75 17.01
CA THR A 59 -16.31 -51.11 16.90
C THR A 59 -14.82 -51.25 17.14
N PHE A 60 -14.46 -52.23 17.96
CA PHE A 60 -13.08 -52.63 18.25
C PHE A 60 -12.81 -54.07 17.71
N HIS A 61 -11.61 -54.29 17.20
CA HIS A 61 -11.12 -55.57 16.72
C HIS A 61 -9.95 -56.02 17.58
N LEU A 62 -10.12 -57.21 18.18
CA LEU A 62 -9.07 -57.90 18.96
C LEU A 62 -8.57 -59.06 18.17
N TYR A 63 -7.27 -59.12 17.89
CA TYR A 63 -6.70 -60.19 17.09
C TYR A 63 -5.28 -60.62 17.52
N GLY A 64 -4.94 -61.86 17.21
CA GLY A 64 -3.63 -62.45 17.48
C GLY A 64 -3.67 -63.95 17.72
N THR A 65 -2.65 -64.50 18.36
CA THR A 65 -2.57 -65.94 18.63
C THR A 65 -2.46 -66.18 20.12
N SER A 66 -3.35 -67.02 20.67
CA SER A 66 -3.40 -67.38 22.10
C SER A 66 -2.18 -68.19 22.50
N LEU A 67 -1.93 -68.32 23.82
CA LEU A 67 -0.93 -69.25 24.39
C LEU A 67 -1.13 -70.68 23.94
N SER A 68 -2.38 -71.09 23.63
CA SER A 68 -2.71 -72.42 23.15
C SER A 68 -2.45 -72.59 21.64
N GLY A 69 -2.04 -71.55 20.90
CA GLY A 69 -1.83 -71.56 19.45
C GLY A 69 -3.10 -71.38 18.62
N ILE A 70 -4.23 -71.04 19.24
CA ILE A 70 -5.50 -70.77 18.58
C ILE A 70 -5.55 -69.29 18.21
N ALA A 71 -5.96 -68.98 16.98
CA ALA A 71 -6.17 -67.60 16.56
C ALA A 71 -7.37 -66.99 17.29
N VAL A 72 -7.22 -65.77 17.74
CA VAL A 72 -8.29 -64.92 18.29
C VAL A 72 -8.54 -63.84 17.24
N ASP A 73 -9.79 -63.61 16.85
CA ASP A 73 -10.23 -62.67 15.84
C ASP A 73 -11.68 -62.27 16.22
N GLU A 74 -11.81 -61.33 17.14
CA GLU A 74 -13.07 -60.98 17.77
C GLU A 74 -13.38 -59.49 17.66
N TYR A 75 -14.66 -59.17 17.67
CA TYR A 75 -15.14 -57.79 17.58
C TYR A 75 -16.08 -57.47 18.77
N ALA A 76 -15.94 -56.24 19.30
CA ALA A 76 -16.82 -55.71 20.29
C ALA A 76 -17.25 -54.29 19.97
N VAL A 77 -18.44 -53.88 20.37
CA VAL A 77 -19.00 -52.56 20.08
C VAL A 77 -19.26 -51.85 21.39
N THR A 78 -18.97 -50.54 21.47
CA THR A 78 -19.18 -49.75 22.67
C THR A 78 -20.67 -49.54 22.94
N ASP A 79 -21.04 -49.62 24.20
CA ASP A 79 -22.35 -49.25 24.74
C ASP A 79 -22.53 -47.72 24.86
N ALA A 80 -23.70 -47.33 25.46
CA ALA A 80 -24.03 -45.91 25.69
C ALA A 80 -23.05 -45.21 26.65
N ASN A 81 -22.27 -45.95 27.44
CA ASN A 81 -21.24 -45.42 28.33
C ASN A 81 -19.86 -45.38 27.65
N GLY A 82 -19.75 -45.79 26.40
CA GLY A 82 -18.50 -45.89 25.68
C GLY A 82 -17.65 -47.10 26.09
N VAL A 83 -18.28 -48.18 26.61
CA VAL A 83 -17.56 -49.38 27.04
C VAL A 83 -17.78 -50.51 26.07
N ALA A 84 -16.72 -51.14 25.56
CA ALA A 84 -16.74 -52.39 24.83
C ALA A 84 -16.02 -53.47 25.64
N THR A 85 -16.62 -54.69 25.70
CA THR A 85 -16.06 -55.79 26.46
C THR A 85 -15.90 -57.01 25.54
N PHE A 86 -14.72 -57.63 25.59
CA PHE A 86 -14.45 -58.95 25.06
C PHE A 86 -14.42 -59.91 26.25
N GLU A 87 -15.41 -60.75 26.35
CA GLU A 87 -15.56 -61.69 27.46
C GLU A 87 -15.02 -63.07 27.08
N ASP A 88 -14.46 -63.77 28.06
CA ASP A 88 -14.08 -65.17 27.96
C ASP A 88 -13.01 -65.43 26.84
N VAL A 89 -12.09 -64.46 26.64
CA VAL A 89 -11.01 -64.48 25.65
C VAL A 89 -9.89 -65.45 26.09
N LEU A 90 -9.35 -66.28 25.23
CA LEU A 90 -8.20 -67.13 25.52
C LEU A 90 -7.00 -66.28 25.98
N ILE A 91 -6.25 -66.73 26.97
CA ILE A 91 -5.07 -65.98 27.43
C ILE A 91 -4.04 -65.82 26.33
N SER A 92 -3.42 -64.64 26.27
CA SER A 92 -2.26 -64.37 25.42
C SER A 92 -1.04 -65.04 26.06
N GLY A 93 0.00 -65.22 25.38
CA GLY A 93 1.29 -65.68 25.93
C GLY A 93 2.24 -64.51 26.19
N SER A 94 3.50 -64.77 25.89
CA SER A 94 4.53 -63.72 25.86
C SER A 94 4.31 -62.66 24.77
N ILE A 95 3.46 -62.99 23.77
CA ILE A 95 3.04 -62.06 22.69
C ILE A 95 1.59 -61.68 22.99
N PRO A 96 1.35 -60.44 23.42
CA PRO A 96 0.00 -59.94 23.66
C PRO A 96 -0.80 -59.86 22.35
N TYR A 97 -2.14 -59.82 22.44
CA TYR A 97 -3.00 -59.48 21.32
C TYR A 97 -2.85 -58.02 20.94
N THR A 98 -3.28 -57.67 19.72
CA THR A 98 -3.46 -56.31 19.25
C THR A 98 -4.96 -55.99 19.30
N VAL A 99 -5.30 -54.82 19.83
CA VAL A 99 -6.64 -54.24 19.76
C VAL A 99 -6.59 -52.90 19.06
N GLU A 100 -7.51 -52.68 18.12
CA GLU A 100 -7.62 -51.46 17.35
C GLU A 100 -9.09 -51.07 17.14
N GLU A 101 -9.33 -49.75 16.95
CA GLU A 101 -10.61 -49.23 16.51
C GLU A 101 -10.74 -49.44 15.01
N VAL A 102 -11.85 -50.02 14.54
CA VAL A 102 -12.15 -50.22 13.13
C VAL A 102 -13.21 -49.23 12.67
N ASP A 103 -13.16 -48.85 11.37
CA ASP A 103 -14.10 -47.90 10.75
C ASP A 103 -14.20 -46.55 11.51
N THR A 104 -13.07 -46.09 12.01
CA THR A 104 -13.00 -44.78 12.66
C THR A 104 -13.62 -43.70 11.77
N ALA A 105 -14.61 -42.99 12.32
CA ALA A 105 -15.30 -41.95 11.57
C ALA A 105 -14.32 -40.87 11.05
N VAL A 106 -14.48 -40.49 9.78
CA VAL A 106 -13.55 -39.66 9.01
C VAL A 106 -13.18 -38.32 9.69
N ARG A 107 -14.02 -37.81 10.59
CA ARG A 107 -13.78 -36.59 11.37
C ARG A 107 -12.69 -36.71 12.43
N TYR A 108 -12.32 -37.95 12.81
CA TYR A 108 -11.29 -38.20 13.81
C TYR A 108 -9.94 -38.58 13.18
N VAL A 109 -8.91 -38.33 13.96
CA VAL A 109 -7.62 -38.99 13.74
C VAL A 109 -7.76 -40.45 14.11
N VAL A 110 -7.30 -41.37 13.27
CA VAL A 110 -7.32 -42.80 13.57
C VAL A 110 -6.42 -43.08 14.77
N PRO A 111 -6.96 -43.64 15.88
CA PRO A 111 -6.14 -43.91 17.05
C PRO A 111 -5.18 -45.09 16.77
N GLU A 112 -4.03 -45.06 17.43
CA GLU A 112 -3.05 -46.13 17.30
C GLU A 112 -3.58 -47.46 17.92
N ALA A 113 -3.31 -48.57 17.29
CA ALA A 113 -3.57 -49.89 17.83
C ALA A 113 -2.77 -50.10 19.13
N GLN A 114 -3.34 -50.81 20.08
CA GLN A 114 -2.75 -51.07 21.37
C GLN A 114 -2.48 -52.55 21.62
N SER A 115 -1.46 -52.83 22.43
CA SER A 115 -1.17 -54.15 22.94
C SER A 115 -2.15 -54.53 24.06
N ALA A 116 -2.76 -55.71 23.99
CA ALA A 116 -3.75 -56.25 24.94
C ALA A 116 -3.31 -57.60 25.49
N PRO A 117 -2.49 -57.67 26.55
CA PRO A 117 -2.21 -58.91 27.25
C PRO A 117 -3.43 -59.40 28.01
N ILE A 118 -3.86 -60.63 27.75
CA ILE A 118 -4.99 -61.25 28.46
C ILE A 118 -4.43 -62.28 29.41
N ASN A 119 -4.68 -62.11 30.70
CA ASN A 119 -4.28 -63.01 31.77
C ASN A 119 -5.46 -63.81 32.28
N TRP A 120 -5.18 -64.94 32.89
CA TRP A 120 -6.23 -65.83 33.41
C TRP A 120 -7.01 -65.20 34.54
N ASN A 121 -8.35 -65.15 34.40
CA ASN A 121 -9.28 -64.68 35.38
C ASN A 121 -9.08 -63.20 35.79
N GLU A 122 -8.51 -62.40 34.88
CA GLU A 122 -8.29 -60.97 35.04
C GLU A 122 -9.03 -60.18 33.95
N VAL A 123 -9.36 -58.93 34.22
CA VAL A 123 -9.87 -57.94 33.26
C VAL A 123 -8.72 -57.01 32.86
N THR A 124 -8.31 -57.07 31.62
CA THR A 124 -7.37 -56.11 31.03
C THR A 124 -8.13 -54.86 30.64
N ASN A 125 -7.62 -53.68 30.97
CA ASN A 125 -8.22 -52.39 30.59
C ASN A 125 -7.40 -51.65 29.55
N ARG A 126 -8.08 -51.10 28.53
CA ARG A 126 -7.52 -50.20 27.56
C ARG A 126 -8.39 -48.97 27.36
N SER A 127 -7.77 -47.85 27.01
CA SER A 127 -8.50 -46.60 26.77
C SER A 127 -8.17 -46.07 25.42
N PHE A 128 -9.18 -45.69 24.64
CA PHE A 128 -9.03 -45.05 23.34
C PHE A 128 -9.71 -43.69 23.36
N LEU A 129 -9.00 -42.66 22.84
CA LEU A 129 -9.49 -41.31 22.69
C LEU A 129 -9.56 -40.98 21.19
N ASN A 130 -10.73 -40.58 20.71
CA ASN A 130 -10.87 -40.02 19.36
C ASN A 130 -10.73 -38.50 19.41
N ILE A 131 -9.73 -38.01 18.72
CA ILE A 131 -9.38 -36.61 18.60
C ILE A 131 -9.94 -36.09 17.27
N LEU A 132 -10.67 -34.96 17.31
CA LEU A 132 -11.22 -34.32 16.14
C LEU A 132 -10.10 -33.70 15.30
N LYS A 133 -10.21 -33.83 14.00
CA LYS A 133 -9.35 -33.10 13.07
C LYS A 133 -9.75 -31.63 13.07
N LYS A 134 -8.77 -30.75 13.16
CA LYS A 134 -8.91 -29.30 13.23
C LYS A 134 -8.12 -28.65 12.11
N PHE A 135 -8.52 -27.45 11.72
CA PHE A 135 -7.82 -26.68 10.70
C PHE A 135 -7.77 -25.19 11.08
N SER A 136 -6.76 -24.51 10.60
CA SER A 136 -6.72 -23.05 10.48
C SER A 136 -6.55 -22.68 9.00
N VAL A 137 -7.03 -21.51 8.61
CA VAL A 137 -6.83 -21.00 7.24
C VAL A 137 -6.02 -19.72 7.27
N THR A 138 -5.02 -19.65 6.38
CA THR A 138 -4.33 -18.42 6.03
C THR A 138 -5.01 -17.85 4.79
N VAL A 139 -5.52 -16.64 4.88
CA VAL A 139 -6.07 -15.91 3.73
C VAL A 139 -5.06 -14.85 3.31
N THR A 140 -4.76 -14.81 2.02
CA THR A 140 -3.88 -13.80 1.41
C THR A 140 -4.65 -13.07 0.33
N LYS A 141 -4.89 -11.77 0.58
CA LYS A 141 -5.46 -10.84 -0.40
C LYS A 141 -4.34 -10.23 -1.24
N SER A 142 -4.52 -10.17 -2.54
CA SER A 142 -3.61 -9.52 -3.48
C SER A 142 -4.38 -8.72 -4.53
N ASP A 143 -3.69 -7.78 -5.17
CA ASP A 143 -4.21 -7.06 -6.33
C ASP A 143 -4.29 -8.00 -7.53
N ALA A 144 -5.39 -7.93 -8.28
CA ALA A 144 -5.66 -8.84 -9.40
C ALA A 144 -4.78 -8.59 -10.64
N GLU A 145 -4.19 -7.41 -10.77
CA GLU A 145 -3.34 -7.05 -11.92
C GLU A 145 -1.85 -7.18 -11.60
N ASN A 146 -1.42 -6.63 -10.47
CA ASN A 146 0.01 -6.50 -10.13
C ASN A 146 0.43 -7.41 -8.96
N GLY A 147 -0.52 -8.00 -8.24
CA GLY A 147 -0.26 -8.75 -7.00
C GLY A 147 0.04 -7.87 -5.79
N THR A 148 0.43 -6.61 -5.99
CA THR A 148 0.71 -5.60 -4.95
C THR A 148 -0.26 -4.43 -5.06
N ALA A 149 -0.46 -3.67 -3.98
CA ALA A 149 -1.35 -2.52 -3.99
C ALA A 149 -0.95 -1.49 -5.06
N GLN A 150 -1.93 -0.85 -5.69
CA GLN A 150 -1.75 0.18 -6.72
C GLN A 150 -2.21 1.55 -6.19
N GLY A 151 -1.52 2.63 -6.58
CA GLY A 151 -1.84 3.98 -6.15
C GLY A 151 -1.74 4.15 -4.63
N ASP A 152 -2.75 4.80 -4.06
CA ASP A 152 -2.90 4.95 -2.60
C ASP A 152 -3.78 3.85 -1.98
N ALA A 153 -4.18 2.81 -2.74
CA ALA A 153 -4.99 1.72 -2.24
C ALA A 153 -4.21 0.83 -1.26
N SER A 154 -4.93 0.17 -0.36
CA SER A 154 -4.33 -0.68 0.68
C SER A 154 -4.89 -2.09 0.66
N LEU A 155 -4.03 -3.10 0.78
CA LEU A 155 -4.45 -4.49 1.01
C LEU A 155 -4.85 -4.74 2.47
N ALA A 156 -4.43 -3.85 3.39
CA ALA A 156 -4.81 -3.91 4.81
C ALA A 156 -6.22 -3.39 5.04
N GLY A 157 -6.89 -3.95 6.03
CA GLY A 157 -8.19 -3.46 6.47
C GLY A 157 -9.41 -4.12 5.81
N ALA A 158 -9.23 -5.05 4.88
CA ALA A 158 -10.32 -5.87 4.36
C ALA A 158 -10.85 -6.79 5.46
N VAL A 159 -12.17 -6.85 5.62
CA VAL A 159 -12.83 -7.69 6.63
C VAL A 159 -13.43 -8.91 5.96
N TYR A 160 -13.00 -10.08 6.40
CA TYR A 160 -13.48 -11.37 5.93
C TYR A 160 -14.27 -12.09 7.03
N GLY A 161 -15.35 -12.73 6.65
CA GLY A 161 -16.12 -13.64 7.49
C GLY A 161 -15.73 -15.09 7.24
N ILE A 162 -15.60 -15.86 8.32
CA ILE A 162 -15.49 -17.32 8.30
C ILE A 162 -16.89 -17.87 8.54
N TYR A 163 -17.41 -18.61 7.59
CA TYR A 163 -18.77 -19.16 7.61
C TYR A 163 -18.76 -20.66 7.68
N LYS A 164 -19.72 -21.19 8.44
CA LYS A 164 -20.12 -22.59 8.41
C LYS A 164 -21.52 -22.69 7.81
N GLY A 165 -21.62 -23.20 6.59
CA GLY A 165 -22.81 -23.02 5.77
C GLY A 165 -23.11 -21.55 5.54
N GLU A 166 -24.30 -21.08 5.97
CA GLU A 166 -24.69 -19.66 5.91
C GLU A 166 -24.49 -18.91 7.24
N THR A 167 -23.93 -19.57 8.25
CA THR A 167 -23.74 -18.95 9.57
C THR A 167 -22.36 -18.32 9.66
N LEU A 168 -22.31 -17.02 9.93
CA LEU A 168 -21.07 -16.32 10.26
C LEU A 168 -20.58 -16.78 11.65
N VAL A 169 -19.37 -17.34 11.70
CA VAL A 169 -18.76 -17.85 12.92
C VAL A 169 -17.80 -16.83 13.52
N ASP A 170 -16.93 -16.25 12.69
CA ASP A 170 -15.93 -15.25 13.10
C ASP A 170 -15.64 -14.26 11.97
N THR A 171 -15.00 -13.16 12.34
CA THR A 171 -14.48 -12.16 11.39
C THR A 171 -13.00 -11.90 11.62
N TYR A 172 -12.27 -11.67 10.54
CA TYR A 172 -10.84 -11.33 10.54
C TYR A 172 -10.57 -10.15 9.63
N THR A 173 -9.53 -9.40 9.96
CA THR A 173 -9.11 -8.23 9.17
C THR A 173 -7.71 -8.47 8.63
N THR A 174 -7.48 -8.14 7.37
CA THR A 174 -6.16 -8.26 6.74
C THR A 174 -5.16 -7.27 7.35
N ASP A 175 -3.93 -7.73 7.53
CA ASP A 175 -2.79 -6.92 7.95
C ASP A 175 -2.20 -6.10 6.78
N LYS A 176 -1.07 -5.43 7.04
CA LYS A 176 -0.34 -4.64 6.02
C LYS A 176 0.12 -5.43 4.79
N ASN A 177 0.22 -6.76 4.90
CA ASN A 177 0.59 -7.63 3.80
C ASN A 177 -0.63 -8.24 3.10
N GLY A 178 -1.84 -7.81 3.46
CA GLY A 178 -3.07 -8.39 2.96
C GLY A 178 -3.43 -9.75 3.57
N GLN A 179 -2.87 -10.11 4.73
CA GLN A 179 -3.00 -11.45 5.29
C GLN A 179 -3.68 -11.47 6.66
N PHE A 180 -4.35 -12.59 6.94
CA PHE A 180 -4.69 -13.02 8.29
C PHE A 180 -4.62 -14.54 8.41
N VAL A 181 -4.50 -15.04 9.64
CA VAL A 181 -4.57 -16.46 9.99
C VAL A 181 -5.68 -16.64 11.03
N THR A 182 -6.54 -17.64 10.82
CA THR A 182 -7.62 -17.91 11.76
C THR A 182 -7.14 -18.70 12.98
N LYS A 183 -7.95 -18.73 14.04
CA LYS A 183 -7.88 -19.80 15.04
C LYS A 183 -8.23 -21.14 14.40
N GLU A 184 -8.08 -22.22 15.14
CA GLU A 184 -8.48 -23.55 14.69
C GLU A 184 -10.00 -23.75 14.83
N TYR A 185 -10.55 -24.44 13.83
CA TYR A 185 -11.93 -24.92 13.78
C TYR A 185 -11.96 -26.43 13.52
N ILE A 186 -13.05 -27.09 13.88
CA ILE A 186 -13.26 -28.51 13.57
C ILE A 186 -13.48 -28.66 12.07
N CYS A 187 -12.77 -29.61 11.44
CA CYS A 187 -12.91 -29.91 10.02
C CYS A 187 -14.35 -30.35 9.68
N ASP A 188 -14.89 -29.78 8.60
CA ASP A 188 -16.19 -30.11 8.03
C ASP A 188 -16.25 -29.68 6.55
N ASN A 189 -17.32 -30.09 5.82
CA ASN A 189 -17.43 -29.90 4.38
C ASN A 189 -17.99 -28.54 3.94
N ASP A 190 -18.49 -27.72 4.88
CA ASP A 190 -19.29 -26.52 4.59
C ASP A 190 -18.62 -25.19 5.04
N TRP A 191 -17.32 -25.21 5.22
CA TRP A 191 -16.57 -24.02 5.57
C TRP A 191 -16.25 -23.15 4.36
N THR A 192 -16.53 -21.83 4.47
CA THR A 192 -16.23 -20.82 3.44
C THR A 192 -15.67 -19.55 4.05
N VAL A 193 -14.90 -18.82 3.23
CA VAL A 193 -14.44 -17.44 3.48
C VAL A 193 -15.14 -16.51 2.51
N ARG A 194 -15.64 -15.37 3.00
CA ARG A 194 -16.30 -14.33 2.20
C ARG A 194 -15.85 -12.97 2.65
N GLU A 195 -15.58 -12.08 1.72
CA GLU A 195 -15.32 -10.69 2.06
C GLU A 195 -16.62 -10.01 2.51
N ILE A 196 -16.56 -9.25 3.60
CA ILE A 196 -17.69 -8.48 4.15
C ILE A 196 -17.51 -7.00 3.82
N THR A 197 -16.27 -6.51 3.94
CA THR A 197 -15.92 -5.12 3.67
C THR A 197 -14.58 -5.09 2.95
N PRO A 198 -14.50 -4.47 1.77
CA PRO A 198 -13.24 -4.35 1.06
C PRO A 198 -12.27 -3.42 1.81
N SER A 199 -11.00 -3.59 1.54
CA SER A 199 -9.99 -2.62 1.98
C SER A 199 -10.06 -1.34 1.16
N GLU A 200 -9.42 -0.30 1.67
CA GLU A 200 -9.43 1.03 1.04
C GLU A 200 -8.91 0.98 -0.40
N GLY A 201 -9.69 1.52 -1.32
CA GLY A 201 -9.37 1.58 -2.74
C GLY A 201 -9.67 0.31 -3.53
N TYR A 202 -10.15 -0.77 -2.91
CA TYR A 202 -10.54 -2.02 -3.59
C TYR A 202 -12.05 -2.18 -3.71
N LEU A 203 -12.47 -2.96 -4.68
CA LEU A 203 -13.86 -3.35 -4.88
C LEU A 203 -14.19 -4.59 -4.06
N LEU A 204 -15.42 -4.68 -3.55
CA LEU A 204 -15.88 -5.85 -2.80
C LEU A 204 -15.82 -7.12 -3.66
N ASP A 205 -15.12 -8.16 -3.17
CA ASP A 205 -15.21 -9.50 -3.73
C ASP A 205 -16.47 -10.20 -3.21
N THR A 206 -17.40 -10.48 -4.10
CA THR A 206 -18.64 -11.21 -3.78
C THR A 206 -18.50 -12.73 -3.90
N THR A 207 -17.33 -13.23 -4.20
CA THR A 207 -17.06 -14.65 -4.38
C THR A 207 -17.10 -15.39 -3.04
N VAL A 208 -17.67 -16.59 -3.05
CA VAL A 208 -17.67 -17.50 -1.91
C VAL A 208 -16.50 -18.47 -2.07
N HIS A 209 -15.47 -18.31 -1.27
CA HIS A 209 -14.28 -19.15 -1.33
C HIS A 209 -14.41 -20.35 -0.42
N LYS A 210 -14.24 -21.57 -0.94
CA LYS A 210 -14.16 -22.79 -0.12
C LYS A 210 -12.81 -22.85 0.58
N VAL A 211 -12.80 -23.33 1.81
CA VAL A 211 -11.60 -23.33 2.64
C VAL A 211 -10.74 -24.61 2.45
N GLY A 212 -11.29 -25.69 1.93
CA GLY A 212 -10.58 -26.97 1.84
C GLY A 212 -10.39 -27.63 3.22
N ALA A 213 -11.45 -27.60 4.03
CA ALA A 213 -11.45 -28.09 5.42
C ALA A 213 -12.16 -29.43 5.59
N GLU A 214 -12.39 -30.17 4.50
CA GLU A 214 -13.08 -31.46 4.51
C GLU A 214 -12.25 -32.49 5.29
N PRO A 215 -12.84 -33.21 6.26
CA PRO A 215 -12.11 -34.13 7.15
C PRO A 215 -11.33 -35.23 6.43
N GLN A 216 -11.80 -35.68 5.25
CA GLN A 216 -11.15 -36.71 4.44
C GLN A 216 -9.79 -36.28 3.84
N LEU A 217 -9.52 -34.98 3.80
CA LEU A 217 -8.23 -34.46 3.28
C LEU A 217 -7.09 -34.62 4.29
N TYR A 218 -7.40 -34.92 5.55
CA TYR A 218 -6.45 -34.87 6.64
C TYR A 218 -6.36 -36.18 7.42
N THR A 219 -5.18 -36.45 7.98
CA THR A 219 -4.90 -37.61 8.81
C THR A 219 -4.45 -37.26 10.23
N VAL A 220 -4.14 -35.98 10.49
CA VAL A 220 -3.62 -35.50 11.76
C VAL A 220 -4.60 -34.52 12.41
N GLU A 221 -4.38 -34.20 13.71
CA GLU A 221 -5.25 -33.31 14.47
C GLU A 221 -5.20 -31.88 13.95
N HIS A 222 -4.00 -31.30 13.82
CA HIS A 222 -3.80 -29.90 13.49
C HIS A 222 -3.40 -29.75 12.03
N ASN A 223 -4.22 -29.03 11.28
CA ASN A 223 -4.04 -28.84 9.85
C ASN A 223 -4.08 -27.36 9.48
N GLN A 224 -3.44 -27.01 8.37
CA GLN A 224 -3.43 -25.66 7.82
C GLN A 224 -3.84 -25.70 6.35
N THR A 225 -4.63 -24.72 5.95
CA THR A 225 -4.98 -24.52 4.55
C THR A 225 -4.74 -23.05 4.18
N ALA A 226 -4.59 -22.78 2.90
CA ALA A 226 -4.40 -21.44 2.37
C ALA A 226 -5.52 -21.09 1.39
N ASN A 227 -5.89 -19.82 1.39
CA ASN A 227 -6.87 -19.26 0.47
C ASN A 227 -6.32 -17.94 -0.08
N ASP A 228 -5.90 -17.95 -1.34
CA ASP A 228 -5.42 -16.78 -2.03
C ASP A 228 -6.58 -16.14 -2.78
N VAL A 229 -6.85 -14.88 -2.47
CA VAL A 229 -7.92 -14.09 -3.08
C VAL A 229 -7.33 -12.91 -3.84
N THR A 230 -7.91 -12.58 -5.00
CA THR A 230 -7.47 -11.46 -5.83
C THR A 230 -8.61 -10.48 -6.00
N GLU A 231 -8.33 -9.19 -5.85
CA GLU A 231 -9.33 -8.15 -5.94
C GLU A 231 -8.94 -7.02 -6.88
N GLN A 232 -9.95 -6.38 -7.43
CA GLN A 232 -9.79 -5.27 -8.36
C GLN A 232 -9.68 -3.95 -7.60
N VAL A 233 -8.64 -3.18 -7.89
CA VAL A 233 -8.52 -1.78 -7.44
C VAL A 233 -9.57 -0.92 -8.14
N ALA A 234 -10.17 0.03 -7.42
CA ALA A 234 -11.06 1.02 -8.01
C ALA A 234 -10.25 1.95 -8.93
N LYS A 235 -10.74 2.20 -10.15
CA LYS A 235 -10.09 3.05 -11.15
C LYS A 235 -11.04 4.12 -11.67
N GLY A 236 -10.47 5.27 -12.02
CA GLY A 236 -11.18 6.36 -12.65
C GLY A 236 -10.27 7.17 -13.57
N ASN A 237 -10.80 8.18 -14.21
CA ASN A 237 -10.04 9.05 -15.10
C ASN A 237 -10.30 10.53 -14.83
N ILE A 238 -9.35 11.37 -15.25
CA ILE A 238 -9.40 12.82 -15.12
C ILE A 238 -9.57 13.41 -16.51
N ALA A 239 -10.60 14.20 -16.71
CA ALA A 239 -10.86 14.90 -17.96
C ALA A 239 -10.65 16.41 -17.77
N ILE A 240 -9.91 17.01 -18.68
CA ILE A 240 -9.59 18.44 -18.70
C ILE A 240 -10.32 19.05 -19.90
N ILE A 241 -10.96 20.17 -19.65
CA ILE A 241 -11.52 21.05 -20.69
C ILE A 241 -10.78 22.38 -20.54
N LYS A 242 -9.84 22.64 -21.45
CA LYS A 242 -8.93 23.78 -21.38
C LYS A 242 -9.41 24.90 -22.30
N HIS A 243 -9.63 26.07 -21.72
CA HIS A 243 -9.93 27.28 -22.43
C HIS A 243 -8.95 28.38 -22.04
N THR A 244 -8.88 29.42 -22.84
CA THR A 244 -8.07 30.61 -22.55
C THR A 244 -8.86 31.86 -22.88
N ASP A 245 -8.83 32.84 -21.98
CA ASP A 245 -9.32 34.19 -22.23
C ASP A 245 -8.26 34.93 -23.09
N ASN A 246 -8.63 35.38 -24.28
CA ASN A 246 -7.75 36.14 -25.15
C ASN A 246 -7.67 37.64 -24.78
N GLY A 247 -8.34 38.07 -23.68
CA GLY A 247 -8.36 39.43 -23.20
C GLY A 247 -9.15 40.42 -24.05
N GLU A 248 -9.66 40.02 -25.24
CA GLU A 248 -10.37 40.87 -26.15
C GLU A 248 -11.87 40.62 -26.20
N THR A 249 -12.30 39.38 -25.92
CA THR A 249 -13.69 38.95 -25.95
C THR A 249 -14.08 38.26 -24.67
N GLN A 250 -15.36 38.32 -24.28
CA GLN A 250 -15.88 37.55 -23.15
C GLN A 250 -16.15 36.07 -23.53
N ILE A 251 -15.62 35.60 -24.64
CA ILE A 251 -15.80 34.25 -25.12
C ILE A 251 -14.51 33.49 -24.89
N GLU A 252 -14.58 32.53 -24.01
CA GLU A 252 -13.50 31.59 -23.77
C GLU A 252 -13.23 30.75 -25.02
N THR A 253 -11.98 30.69 -25.46
CA THR A 253 -11.57 29.95 -26.65
C THR A 253 -10.96 28.62 -26.22
N PRO A 254 -11.37 27.47 -26.83
CA PRO A 254 -10.73 26.21 -26.59
C PRO A 254 -9.23 26.27 -26.91
N GLU A 255 -8.38 25.80 -26.00
CA GLU A 255 -6.94 25.82 -26.17
C GLU A 255 -6.43 24.47 -26.64
N SER A 256 -6.28 24.32 -27.95
CA SER A 256 -5.65 23.14 -28.55
C SER A 256 -4.15 23.12 -28.30
N GLY A 257 -3.60 21.93 -28.01
CA GLY A 257 -2.18 21.72 -27.82
C GLY A 257 -1.66 22.03 -26.42
N ALA A 258 -2.52 22.47 -25.49
CA ALA A 258 -2.11 22.61 -24.08
C ALA A 258 -1.79 21.25 -23.50
N GLU A 259 -0.71 21.15 -22.73
CA GLU A 259 -0.17 19.90 -22.22
C GLU A 259 -0.24 19.84 -20.68
N PHE A 260 -0.55 18.65 -20.16
CA PHE A 260 -0.64 18.39 -18.75
C PHE A 260 0.07 17.08 -18.39
N ALA A 261 0.84 17.11 -17.31
CA ALA A 261 1.37 15.94 -16.64
C ALA A 261 0.48 15.59 -15.44
N VAL A 262 -0.05 14.38 -15.42
CA VAL A 262 -0.87 13.86 -14.32
C VAL A 262 -0.12 12.71 -13.69
N TYR A 263 0.06 12.74 -12.37
CA TYR A 263 0.82 11.69 -11.67
C TYR A 263 0.37 11.53 -10.22
N LEU A 264 0.57 10.32 -9.68
CA LEU A 264 0.24 10.03 -8.28
C LEU A 264 1.04 10.98 -7.37
N LYS A 265 0.35 11.73 -6.53
CA LYS A 265 0.97 12.72 -5.64
C LYS A 265 2.03 12.13 -4.72
N ALA A 266 1.79 10.91 -4.21
CA ALA A 266 2.73 10.21 -3.35
C ALA A 266 4.08 9.89 -4.03
N ALA A 267 4.12 9.84 -5.36
CA ALA A 267 5.36 9.65 -6.12
C ALA A 267 6.26 10.92 -6.13
N GLY A 268 5.67 12.10 -5.90
CA GLY A 268 6.37 13.38 -5.81
C GLY A 268 6.66 14.05 -7.15
N SER A 269 6.81 13.30 -8.25
CA SER A 269 6.95 13.86 -9.60
C SER A 269 6.46 12.89 -10.66
N TYR A 270 6.22 13.41 -11.87
CA TYR A 270 5.80 12.61 -13.03
C TYR A 270 6.80 11.53 -13.41
N GLU A 271 8.10 11.81 -13.34
CA GLU A 271 9.18 10.90 -13.74
C GLU A 271 9.32 9.72 -12.79
N VAL A 272 8.96 9.89 -11.52
CA VAL A 272 9.09 8.87 -10.47
C VAL A 272 7.86 7.96 -10.39
N ALA A 273 6.68 8.47 -10.79
CA ALA A 273 5.45 7.71 -10.74
C ALA A 273 5.50 6.50 -11.69
N GLU A 274 4.87 5.39 -11.28
CA GLU A 274 4.74 4.20 -12.11
C GLU A 274 3.88 4.47 -13.37
N ASP A 275 4.08 3.71 -14.42
CA ASP A 275 3.36 3.92 -15.68
C ASP A 275 1.83 3.78 -15.55
N THR A 276 1.33 3.01 -14.59
CA THR A 276 -0.10 2.89 -14.28
C THR A 276 -0.64 4.09 -13.51
N GLU A 277 0.24 4.88 -12.87
CA GLU A 277 -0.06 5.96 -11.94
C GLU A 277 0.28 7.34 -12.51
N ARG A 278 0.58 7.43 -13.78
CA ARG A 278 0.84 8.69 -14.49
C ARG A 278 0.25 8.67 -15.89
N ASP A 279 -0.04 9.85 -16.42
CA ASP A 279 -0.42 10.06 -17.80
C ASP A 279 0.01 11.44 -18.29
N TYR A 280 0.26 11.56 -19.59
CA TYR A 280 0.62 12.83 -20.21
C TYR A 280 -0.44 13.19 -21.24
N LEU A 281 -1.06 14.35 -21.07
CA LEU A 281 -2.21 14.77 -21.82
C LEU A 281 -1.83 15.92 -22.78
N THR A 282 -2.39 15.90 -23.98
CA THR A 282 -2.39 17.01 -24.92
C THR A 282 -3.83 17.31 -25.32
N CYS A 283 -4.26 18.54 -25.15
CA CYS A 283 -5.63 18.95 -25.48
C CYS A 283 -5.85 18.97 -27.00
N ASP A 284 -7.00 18.46 -27.42
CA ASP A 284 -7.45 18.42 -28.80
C ASP A 284 -7.97 19.78 -29.31
N GLU A 285 -8.57 19.80 -30.50
CA GLU A 285 -9.09 21.02 -31.15
C GLU A 285 -10.22 21.70 -30.38
N ILE A 286 -10.89 20.99 -29.49
CA ILE A 286 -11.96 21.54 -28.63
C ILE A 286 -11.45 21.76 -27.19
N GLY A 287 -10.13 21.73 -26.98
CA GLY A 287 -9.51 21.92 -25.66
C GLY A 287 -9.72 20.76 -24.72
N PHE A 288 -10.06 19.57 -25.21
CA PHE A 288 -10.36 18.41 -24.37
C PHE A 288 -9.17 17.43 -24.31
N ALA A 289 -8.89 16.93 -23.10
CA ALA A 289 -7.98 15.81 -22.88
C ALA A 289 -8.48 14.95 -21.72
N GLN A 290 -8.16 13.66 -21.72
CA GLN A 290 -8.57 12.74 -20.66
C GLN A 290 -7.49 11.69 -20.43
N THR A 291 -7.22 11.38 -19.15
CA THR A 291 -6.31 10.29 -18.78
C THR A 291 -6.88 8.94 -19.14
N LYS A 292 -6.03 7.93 -19.24
CA LYS A 292 -6.43 6.54 -19.08
C LYS A 292 -7.11 6.31 -17.71
N ASP A 293 -7.66 5.12 -17.49
CA ASP A 293 -8.12 4.72 -16.16
C ASP A 293 -6.92 4.54 -15.23
N MET A 294 -6.90 5.31 -14.15
CA MET A 294 -5.84 5.35 -13.15
C MET A 294 -6.36 4.79 -11.82
N PRO A 295 -5.52 4.09 -11.03
CA PRO A 295 -5.94 3.47 -9.79
C PRO A 295 -6.35 4.51 -8.73
N TYR A 296 -7.03 4.03 -7.69
CA TYR A 296 -7.40 4.81 -6.50
C TYR A 296 -6.21 5.59 -5.94
N GLY A 297 -6.38 6.90 -5.71
CA GLY A 297 -5.31 7.74 -5.15
C GLY A 297 -5.52 9.23 -5.42
N ILE A 298 -4.65 10.03 -4.81
CA ILE A 298 -4.58 11.48 -5.04
C ILE A 298 -3.55 11.74 -6.13
N TYR A 299 -3.99 12.43 -7.19
CA TYR A 299 -3.17 12.78 -8.35
C TYR A 299 -2.94 14.27 -8.42
N THR A 300 -1.71 14.68 -8.67
CA THR A 300 -1.37 16.06 -9.03
C THR A 300 -1.55 16.25 -10.52
N VAL A 301 -2.25 17.30 -10.90
CA VAL A 301 -2.39 17.77 -12.29
C VAL A 301 -1.53 19.02 -12.44
N HIS A 302 -0.48 18.92 -13.24
CA HIS A 302 0.48 19.96 -13.55
C HIS A 302 0.33 20.40 -15.01
N GLN A 303 0.10 21.70 -15.24
CA GLN A 303 0.08 22.22 -16.61
C GLN A 303 1.52 22.44 -17.07
N VAL A 304 1.93 21.70 -18.10
CA VAL A 304 3.30 21.74 -18.64
C VAL A 304 3.47 22.86 -19.64
N SER A 305 2.48 23.07 -20.50
CA SER A 305 2.49 24.11 -21.54
C SER A 305 1.09 24.60 -21.86
N GLY A 306 1.04 25.78 -22.48
CA GLY A 306 -0.16 26.43 -22.98
C GLY A 306 0.16 27.42 -24.10
N TRP A 307 -0.85 28.20 -24.53
CA TRP A 307 -0.63 29.24 -25.52
C TRP A 307 0.29 30.32 -24.99
N GLU A 308 1.17 30.79 -25.88
CA GLU A 308 2.11 31.87 -25.56
C GLU A 308 1.35 33.12 -25.07
N GLY A 309 1.79 33.69 -23.97
CA GLY A 309 1.14 34.86 -23.37
C GLY A 309 0.03 34.58 -22.36
N SER A 310 -0.18 33.33 -22.00
CA SER A 310 -1.10 32.93 -20.92
C SER A 310 -0.31 32.51 -19.68
N GLU A 311 -0.80 32.89 -18.49
CA GLU A 311 -0.26 32.39 -17.23
C GLU A 311 -0.61 30.90 -17.10
N LEU A 312 0.35 30.03 -16.78
CA LEU A 312 0.08 28.62 -16.50
C LEU A 312 -0.66 28.51 -15.17
N MET A 313 -1.59 27.54 -15.12
CA MET A 313 -2.36 27.28 -13.90
C MET A 313 -1.47 26.64 -12.83
N PRO A 314 -1.59 27.03 -11.56
CA PRO A 314 -0.94 26.31 -10.47
C PRO A 314 -1.41 24.85 -10.38
N ASP A 315 -0.54 23.95 -9.91
CA ASP A 315 -0.85 22.57 -9.66
C ASP A 315 -2.07 22.40 -8.76
N PHE A 316 -2.90 21.41 -9.06
CA PHE A 316 -4.03 21.04 -8.23
C PHE A 316 -4.15 19.53 -8.10
N ASP A 317 -4.81 19.08 -7.04
CA ASP A 317 -4.97 17.68 -6.73
C ASP A 317 -6.37 17.17 -7.07
N VAL A 318 -6.43 15.93 -7.56
CA VAL A 318 -7.66 15.19 -7.84
C VAL A 318 -7.64 13.86 -7.12
N PHE A 319 -8.68 13.57 -6.34
CA PHE A 319 -8.83 12.29 -5.66
C PHE A 319 -9.70 11.34 -6.49
N ILE A 320 -9.08 10.33 -7.10
CA ILE A 320 -9.78 9.21 -7.74
C ILE A 320 -10.20 8.24 -6.66
N SER A 321 -11.49 8.23 -6.31
CA SER A 321 -12.04 7.44 -5.20
C SER A 321 -13.19 6.51 -5.62
N GLN A 322 -13.72 6.65 -6.83
CA GLN A 322 -14.86 5.86 -7.29
C GLN A 322 -14.54 5.13 -8.58
N ASN A 323 -14.84 3.85 -8.62
CA ASN A 323 -14.64 3.03 -9.80
C ASN A 323 -15.50 3.49 -10.99
N GLY A 324 -14.86 3.66 -12.14
CA GLY A 324 -15.49 4.10 -13.39
C GLY A 324 -15.88 5.58 -13.42
N ALA A 325 -15.48 6.38 -12.43
CA ALA A 325 -15.79 7.81 -12.42
C ALA A 325 -14.85 8.60 -13.32
N THR A 326 -15.42 9.65 -13.96
CA THR A 326 -14.65 10.67 -14.69
C THR A 326 -14.72 11.99 -13.91
N TYR A 327 -13.55 12.47 -13.46
CA TYR A 327 -13.40 13.74 -12.74
C TYR A 327 -13.12 14.85 -13.77
N ARG A 328 -14.06 15.78 -13.97
CA ARG A 328 -14.00 16.81 -15.02
C ARG A 328 -13.64 18.16 -14.46
N TYR A 329 -12.66 18.81 -15.06
CA TYR A 329 -12.19 20.15 -14.69
C TYR A 329 -12.22 21.08 -15.90
N LEU A 330 -12.87 22.21 -15.74
CA LEU A 330 -12.77 23.32 -16.69
C LEU A 330 -11.63 24.23 -16.21
N ILE A 331 -10.61 24.38 -17.05
CA ILE A 331 -9.41 25.18 -16.75
C ILE A 331 -9.38 26.36 -17.70
N ASN A 332 -9.24 27.57 -17.14
CA ASN A 332 -9.14 28.81 -17.90
C ASN A 332 -7.86 29.55 -17.47
N ASN A 333 -6.98 29.90 -18.42
CA ASN A 333 -5.79 30.68 -18.15
C ASN A 333 -6.06 32.15 -18.42
N ALA A 334 -5.52 33.02 -17.57
CA ALA A 334 -5.54 34.46 -17.77
C ALA A 334 -4.38 34.88 -18.67
N PRO A 335 -4.50 36.03 -19.39
CA PRO A 335 -3.38 36.61 -20.13
C PRO A 335 -2.24 37.00 -19.15
N PHE A 336 -1.01 36.69 -19.53
CA PHE A 336 0.17 37.14 -18.77
C PHE A 336 0.30 38.67 -18.84
N ASN A 337 0.55 39.29 -17.71
CA ASN A 337 0.84 40.70 -17.60
C ASN A 337 1.78 40.98 -16.45
N SER A 338 2.64 42.01 -16.62
CA SER A 338 3.70 42.34 -15.65
C SER A 338 3.89 43.83 -15.48
N PHE A 339 4.23 44.25 -14.27
CA PHE A 339 4.78 45.58 -14.05
C PHE A 339 6.19 45.68 -14.64
N ILE A 340 6.58 46.90 -15.08
CA ILE A 340 7.93 47.14 -15.58
C ILE A 340 8.70 47.94 -14.52
N LYS A 341 9.83 47.41 -14.11
CA LYS A 341 10.75 48.07 -13.18
C LYS A 341 11.97 48.57 -13.94
N ILE A 342 12.06 49.89 -14.13
CA ILE A 342 13.22 50.54 -14.76
C ILE A 342 14.20 50.95 -13.65
N VAL A 343 15.50 50.60 -13.83
CA VAL A 343 16.56 50.94 -12.89
C VAL A 343 17.63 51.76 -13.63
N LYS A 344 17.91 52.97 -13.10
CA LYS A 344 19.01 53.79 -13.62
C LYS A 344 20.36 53.30 -13.11
N GLN A 345 21.30 53.14 -14.02
CA GLN A 345 22.64 52.69 -13.67
C GLN A 345 23.68 53.65 -14.20
N ASP A 346 24.76 53.84 -13.46
CA ASP A 346 25.97 54.53 -13.94
C ASP A 346 26.72 53.59 -14.90
N ALA A 347 26.99 54.08 -16.13
CA ALA A 347 27.54 53.28 -17.17
C ALA A 347 29.01 52.84 -16.92
N GLU A 348 29.73 53.52 -16.05
CA GLU A 348 31.13 53.17 -15.74
C GLU A 348 31.23 52.20 -14.58
N THR A 349 30.38 52.38 -13.58
CA THR A 349 30.46 51.60 -12.32
C THR A 349 29.43 50.49 -12.23
N GLY A 350 28.36 50.51 -13.05
CA GLY A 350 27.23 49.59 -12.98
C GLY A 350 26.32 49.79 -11.72
N LYS A 351 26.62 50.78 -10.92
CA LYS A 351 25.83 51.06 -9.70
C LYS A 351 24.56 51.82 -10.04
N THR A 352 23.50 51.57 -9.26
CA THR A 352 22.27 52.33 -9.34
C THR A 352 22.55 53.81 -9.08
N ILE A 353 21.99 54.71 -9.91
CA ILE A 353 22.04 56.15 -9.70
C ILE A 353 20.88 56.57 -8.77
N PRO A 354 21.08 56.83 -7.47
CA PRO A 354 20.00 57.12 -6.51
C PRO A 354 19.53 58.54 -6.68
N TYR A 355 18.81 58.83 -7.78
CA TYR A 355 18.32 60.16 -8.12
C TYR A 355 16.90 60.10 -8.72
N ALA A 356 16.01 60.92 -8.20
CA ALA A 356 14.68 61.10 -8.71
C ALA A 356 14.63 61.92 -9.99
N GLY A 357 13.67 61.64 -10.86
CA GLY A 357 13.35 62.53 -11.99
C GLY A 357 14.03 62.16 -13.32
N ALA A 358 14.69 61.00 -13.41
CA ALA A 358 14.95 60.44 -14.74
C ALA A 358 13.63 60.06 -15.38
N GLY A 359 13.33 60.59 -16.57
CA GLY A 359 12.06 60.41 -17.28
C GLY A 359 12.17 59.44 -18.45
N PHE A 360 11.18 58.56 -18.58
CA PHE A 360 11.13 57.52 -19.63
C PHE A 360 9.80 57.52 -20.36
N LYS A 361 9.81 57.32 -21.66
CA LYS A 361 8.67 56.84 -22.43
C LYS A 361 8.80 55.36 -22.70
N ILE A 362 7.68 54.65 -22.63
CA ILE A 362 7.59 53.25 -23.01
C ILE A 362 6.84 53.15 -24.32
N TYR A 363 7.30 52.30 -25.21
CA TYR A 363 6.63 52.01 -26.49
C TYR A 363 6.29 50.54 -26.59
N ASP A 364 5.11 50.28 -27.13
CA ASP A 364 4.65 48.93 -27.42
C ASP A 364 5.43 48.29 -28.61
N PRO A 365 5.24 47.00 -28.90
CA PRO A 365 5.89 46.35 -30.03
C PRO A 365 5.62 46.98 -31.39
N ASP A 366 4.48 47.68 -31.55
CA ASP A 366 4.11 48.37 -32.80
C ASP A 366 4.69 49.81 -32.85
N GLY A 367 5.40 50.24 -31.80
CA GLY A 367 6.02 51.55 -31.71
C GLY A 367 5.09 52.66 -31.23
N ASN A 368 3.90 52.34 -30.73
CA ASN A 368 3.00 53.33 -30.15
C ASN A 368 3.42 53.64 -28.70
N PRO A 369 3.30 54.94 -28.27
CA PRO A 369 3.59 55.29 -26.89
C PRO A 369 2.57 54.68 -25.93
N VAL A 370 3.04 54.00 -24.90
CA VAL A 370 2.22 53.49 -23.81
C VAL A 370 1.80 54.62 -22.89
N THR A 371 0.50 54.73 -22.63
CA THR A 371 -0.06 55.66 -21.67
C THR A 371 -0.75 54.94 -20.54
N MET A 372 -0.64 55.44 -19.30
CA MET A 372 -1.29 54.90 -18.12
C MET A 372 -2.11 55.94 -17.42
N THR A 373 -3.28 55.58 -16.84
CA THR A 373 -4.20 56.53 -16.25
C THR A 373 -4.34 56.28 -14.74
N PHE A 374 -3.96 57.26 -13.95
CA PHE A 374 -4.27 57.29 -12.54
C PHE A 374 -5.71 57.77 -12.34
N THR A 375 -6.48 57.04 -11.52
CA THR A 375 -7.88 57.35 -11.26
C THR A 375 -8.08 58.23 -10.03
N TYR A 376 -7.06 58.34 -9.17
CA TYR A 376 -7.12 59.11 -7.90
C TYR A 376 -5.84 59.92 -7.66
N PRO A 377 -5.86 61.12 -7.12
CA PRO A 377 -7.05 61.84 -6.64
C PRO A 377 -7.84 62.49 -7.78
N THR A 378 -7.27 62.62 -8.95
CA THR A 378 -7.90 63.15 -10.16
C THR A 378 -7.46 62.33 -11.33
N PRO A 379 -8.36 61.90 -12.26
CA PRO A 379 -7.98 61.18 -13.42
C PRO A 379 -6.87 61.91 -14.20
N THR A 380 -5.72 61.30 -14.31
CA THR A 380 -4.53 61.86 -14.96
C THR A 380 -3.87 60.78 -15.83
N THR A 381 -3.79 61.02 -17.14
CA THR A 381 -3.07 60.13 -18.07
C THR A 381 -1.63 60.61 -18.21
N ILE A 382 -0.66 59.73 -18.04
CA ILE A 382 0.77 59.97 -18.20
C ILE A 382 1.33 59.12 -19.34
N ASP A 383 2.31 59.69 -20.04
CA ASP A 383 3.10 59.01 -21.08
C ASP A 383 4.60 59.09 -20.78
N VAL A 384 4.97 59.76 -19.67
CA VAL A 384 6.36 59.82 -19.17
C VAL A 384 6.36 59.34 -17.71
N PHE A 385 7.24 58.38 -17.43
CA PHE A 385 7.41 57.72 -16.15
C PHE A 385 8.73 58.19 -15.50
N TYR A 386 8.69 58.60 -14.25
CA TYR A 386 9.85 59.19 -13.57
C TYR A 386 10.39 58.30 -12.46
N THR A 387 11.72 58.22 -12.32
CA THR A 387 12.36 57.53 -11.23
C THR A 387 12.13 58.22 -9.88
N ASN A 388 12.05 57.41 -8.82
CA ASN A 388 12.04 57.85 -7.41
C ASN A 388 13.46 58.21 -6.91
N ALA A 389 13.59 58.50 -5.61
CA ALA A 389 14.85 58.86 -4.98
C ALA A 389 15.88 57.73 -4.96
N GLU A 390 15.43 56.48 -5.06
CA GLU A 390 16.28 55.30 -5.14
C GLU A 390 16.80 55.03 -6.58
N GLY A 391 16.43 55.86 -7.56
CA GLY A 391 16.85 55.72 -8.97
C GLY A 391 16.14 54.62 -9.74
N SER A 392 14.96 54.24 -9.27
CA SER A 392 14.11 53.24 -9.92
C SER A 392 12.68 53.75 -10.09
N LEU A 393 11.94 53.16 -10.97
CA LEU A 393 10.49 53.27 -11.08
C LEU A 393 9.86 51.92 -11.32
N VAL A 394 8.62 51.74 -10.90
CA VAL A 394 7.74 50.67 -11.28
C VAL A 394 6.52 51.28 -11.95
N THR A 395 6.09 50.73 -13.09
CA THR A 395 4.93 51.26 -13.80
C THR A 395 3.67 51.16 -12.95
N PRO A 396 2.76 52.17 -13.00
CA PRO A 396 1.52 52.14 -12.24
C PRO A 396 0.56 51.02 -12.60
N GLU A 397 0.58 50.62 -13.86
CA GLU A 397 -0.23 49.54 -14.42
C GLU A 397 0.69 48.49 -15.05
N LYS A 398 0.16 47.24 -15.14
CA LYS A 398 0.85 46.17 -15.79
C LYS A 398 0.79 46.36 -17.34
N LEU A 399 1.85 45.95 -18.02
CA LEU A 399 1.84 45.77 -19.49
C LEU A 399 1.45 44.36 -19.83
N PRO A 400 0.67 44.18 -20.90
CA PRO A 400 0.30 42.82 -21.41
C PRO A 400 1.52 42.12 -21.99
N PHE A 401 1.41 40.83 -22.11
CA PHE A 401 2.37 39.97 -22.83
C PHE A 401 2.69 40.57 -24.19
N GLY A 402 3.95 40.59 -24.54
CA GLY A 402 4.43 41.05 -25.86
C GLY A 402 5.95 41.09 -25.92
N LYS A 403 6.48 40.90 -27.13
CA LYS A 403 7.92 40.95 -27.41
C LYS A 403 8.26 42.19 -28.19
N GLY A 404 9.36 42.85 -27.83
CA GLY A 404 9.85 44.02 -28.51
C GLY A 404 9.34 45.35 -27.97
N TYR A 405 8.88 45.42 -26.75
CA TYR A 405 8.70 46.71 -26.05
C TYR A 405 10.00 47.45 -25.98
N SER A 406 9.94 48.81 -25.85
CA SER A 406 11.15 49.56 -25.64
C SER A 406 10.93 50.73 -24.67
N ILE A 407 11.99 51.11 -23.97
CA ILE A 407 12.05 52.34 -23.21
C ILE A 407 13.00 53.34 -23.87
N VAL A 408 12.62 54.62 -23.90
CA VAL A 408 13.42 55.74 -24.32
C VAL A 408 13.54 56.73 -23.20
N GLU A 409 14.76 57.14 -22.82
CA GLU A 409 15.00 58.20 -21.86
C GLU A 409 14.68 59.57 -22.47
N VAL A 410 13.82 60.34 -21.85
CA VAL A 410 13.46 61.72 -22.27
C VAL A 410 13.98 62.79 -21.31
N GLN A 411 14.43 62.39 -20.13
CA GLN A 411 15.06 63.26 -19.15
C GLN A 411 16.12 62.48 -18.38
N ALA A 412 17.39 62.94 -18.44
CA ALA A 412 18.48 62.32 -17.68
C ALA A 412 18.46 62.74 -16.21
N PRO A 413 19.00 61.92 -15.28
CA PRO A 413 19.22 62.35 -13.89
C PRO A 413 20.26 63.47 -13.84
N TYR A 414 20.19 64.29 -12.82
CA TYR A 414 21.13 65.40 -12.64
C TYR A 414 22.58 64.90 -12.61
N GLY A 415 23.47 65.58 -13.39
CA GLY A 415 24.86 65.20 -13.50
C GLY A 415 25.17 64.11 -14.54
N TYR A 416 24.16 63.61 -15.28
CA TYR A 416 24.33 62.58 -16.32
C TYR A 416 23.94 63.13 -17.69
N VAL A 417 24.48 62.49 -18.75
CA VAL A 417 24.18 62.83 -20.14
C VAL A 417 22.91 62.07 -20.56
N LEU A 418 21.97 62.78 -21.20
CA LEU A 418 20.76 62.16 -21.76
C LEU A 418 21.16 61.16 -22.84
N ASP A 419 20.64 59.97 -22.76
CA ASP A 419 20.80 58.92 -23.73
C ASP A 419 19.45 58.42 -24.25
N GLU A 420 19.05 58.89 -25.40
CA GLU A 420 17.80 58.59 -26.06
C GLU A 420 17.85 57.24 -26.81
N THR A 421 18.91 56.43 -26.71
CA THR A 421 19.01 55.12 -27.32
C THR A 421 17.98 54.19 -26.72
N PRO A 422 17.07 53.60 -27.52
CA PRO A 422 16.06 52.67 -26.99
C PRO A 422 16.69 51.46 -26.34
N VAL A 423 16.15 50.99 -25.26
CA VAL A 423 16.43 49.66 -24.65
C VAL A 423 15.20 48.80 -24.85
N TYR A 424 15.38 47.71 -25.60
CA TYR A 424 14.31 46.74 -25.90
C TYR A 424 14.18 45.71 -24.79
N PHE A 425 12.95 45.29 -24.54
CA PHE A 425 12.63 44.24 -23.59
C PHE A 425 11.35 43.51 -23.99
N ASP A 426 11.16 42.28 -23.45
CA ASP A 426 9.98 41.48 -23.66
C ASP A 426 9.21 41.35 -22.34
N VAL A 427 7.89 41.41 -22.42
CA VAL A 427 6.98 41.16 -21.30
C VAL A 427 6.54 39.69 -21.43
N THR A 428 7.33 38.80 -20.85
CA THR A 428 7.08 37.34 -20.85
C THR A 428 7.32 36.78 -19.46
N GLU A 429 6.80 35.60 -19.19
CA GLU A 429 7.01 34.91 -17.93
C GLU A 429 8.51 34.66 -17.68
N ASP A 430 9.23 34.19 -18.71
CA ASP A 430 10.68 33.91 -18.65
C ASP A 430 11.54 35.16 -18.30
N ASN A 431 11.09 36.35 -18.65
CA ASN A 431 11.80 37.61 -18.39
C ASN A 431 11.32 38.30 -17.11
N SER A 432 10.36 37.70 -16.41
CA SER A 432 9.77 38.24 -15.19
C SER A 432 10.41 37.65 -13.93
N THR A 433 10.29 38.40 -12.83
CA THR A 433 10.66 37.95 -11.50
C THR A 433 9.60 38.42 -10.50
N GLU A 434 9.42 37.65 -9.42
CA GLU A 434 8.55 38.07 -8.35
C GLU A 434 9.35 38.96 -7.35
N GLU A 435 8.90 40.20 -7.18
CA GLU A 435 9.45 41.11 -6.20
C GLU A 435 8.33 41.61 -5.24
N SER A 436 8.47 41.33 -3.95
CA SER A 436 7.50 41.76 -2.93
C SER A 436 6.04 41.36 -3.22
N GLY A 437 5.82 40.17 -3.82
CA GLY A 437 4.50 39.65 -4.14
C GLY A 437 3.87 40.22 -5.43
N VAL A 438 4.67 40.84 -6.28
CA VAL A 438 4.23 41.29 -7.60
C VAL A 438 5.20 40.87 -8.69
N THR A 439 4.67 40.48 -9.85
CA THR A 439 5.45 40.10 -11.02
C THR A 439 5.99 41.35 -11.71
N VAL A 440 7.31 41.43 -11.91
CA VAL A 440 7.99 42.54 -12.55
C VAL A 440 8.94 42.09 -13.65
N VAL A 441 8.98 42.80 -14.77
CA VAL A 441 10.05 42.72 -15.75
C VAL A 441 11.03 43.85 -15.49
N LYS A 442 12.30 43.52 -15.23
CA LYS A 442 13.34 44.51 -14.89
C LYS A 442 14.06 44.97 -16.15
N VAL A 443 14.19 46.30 -16.30
CA VAL A 443 14.93 46.97 -17.41
C VAL A 443 15.96 47.89 -16.86
N ASP A 444 17.24 47.65 -17.12
CA ASP A 444 18.35 48.49 -16.70
C ASP A 444 18.68 49.54 -17.79
N LYS A 445 18.80 50.81 -17.43
CA LYS A 445 19.21 51.87 -18.36
C LYS A 445 20.48 52.56 -17.84
N PRO A 446 21.65 52.35 -18.45
CA PRO A 446 22.88 53.02 -18.07
C PRO A 446 22.97 54.43 -18.63
N ASN A 447 23.61 55.39 -17.91
CA ASN A 447 23.97 56.74 -18.38
C ASN A 447 25.42 57.07 -18.04
N MET A 448 26.05 57.85 -18.90
CA MET A 448 27.37 58.38 -18.69
C MET A 448 27.31 59.64 -17.82
N ALA A 449 28.14 59.72 -16.78
CA ALA A 449 28.28 60.94 -15.99
C ALA A 449 28.80 62.10 -16.86
N GLN A 450 28.25 63.31 -16.59
CA GLN A 450 28.79 64.53 -17.19
C GLN A 450 30.18 64.76 -16.63
N LYS A 451 31.18 64.89 -17.52
CA LYS A 451 32.54 65.21 -17.14
C LYS A 451 32.90 66.60 -17.62
N GLY A 452 33.58 67.37 -16.80
CA GLY A 452 34.10 68.67 -17.12
C GLY A 452 35.60 68.75 -16.84
N THR A 453 36.27 69.60 -17.57
CA THR A 453 37.69 69.92 -17.33
C THR A 453 37.81 71.25 -16.64
N ILE A 454 38.53 71.27 -15.56
CA ILE A 454 38.86 72.52 -14.88
C ILE A 454 40.26 72.94 -15.33
N THR A 455 40.38 74.01 -16.06
CA THR A 455 41.68 74.59 -16.40
C THR A 455 41.95 75.78 -15.42
N VAL A 456 43.02 75.69 -14.69
CA VAL A 456 43.46 76.77 -13.81
C VAL A 456 44.65 77.42 -14.45
N GLU A 457 44.47 78.69 -14.92
CA GLU A 457 45.59 79.58 -15.31
C GLU A 457 46.00 80.40 -14.14
N LYS A 458 47.25 80.29 -13.70
CA LYS A 458 47.81 81.09 -12.68
C LYS A 458 48.73 82.12 -13.34
N THR A 459 48.34 83.39 -13.34
CA THR A 459 49.17 84.55 -13.78
C THR A 459 49.64 85.32 -12.53
N GLY A 460 50.95 85.60 -12.53
CA GLY A 460 51.52 86.43 -11.42
C GLY A 460 53.01 86.60 -11.64
N GLU A 461 53.60 87.59 -10.91
CA GLU A 461 55.07 87.81 -10.94
C GLU A 461 55.74 86.58 -10.32
N VAL A 462 56.85 86.14 -10.94
CA VAL A 462 57.65 84.97 -10.52
C VAL A 462 58.40 85.31 -9.25
N PHE A 463 58.01 84.77 -8.12
CA PHE A 463 58.82 84.77 -6.91
C PHE A 463 59.54 83.42 -6.80
N PHE A 464 60.86 83.48 -6.61
CA PHE A 464 61.66 82.27 -6.37
C PHE A 464 61.23 81.65 -5.05
N GLY A 465 60.68 80.40 -5.05
CA GLY A 465 60.40 79.61 -3.86
C GLY A 465 58.91 79.23 -3.63
N VAL A 466 58.08 79.15 -4.66
CA VAL A 466 56.71 78.62 -4.55
C VAL A 466 56.69 77.09 -4.67
N SER A 467 56.32 76.42 -3.57
CA SER A 467 55.98 74.98 -3.65
C SER A 467 54.59 74.84 -4.27
N VAL A 468 54.48 74.07 -5.31
CA VAL A 468 53.19 73.69 -5.86
C VAL A 468 52.56 72.64 -4.93
N ILE A 469 51.46 73.00 -4.29
CA ILE A 469 50.66 71.98 -3.54
C ILE A 469 49.73 71.30 -4.57
N GLY A 470 49.98 70.02 -4.84
CA GLY A 470 49.09 69.24 -5.69
C GLY A 470 47.70 69.08 -5.03
N GLY A 471 46.65 69.05 -5.84
CA GLY A 471 45.33 68.71 -5.39
C GLY A 471 45.22 67.23 -5.15
N VAL A 472 44.24 66.84 -4.39
CA VAL A 472 43.91 65.37 -4.25
C VAL A 472 42.52 65.11 -4.85
N ASP A 473 42.34 63.90 -5.41
CA ASP A 473 41.05 63.48 -5.90
C ASP A 473 40.09 63.15 -4.72
N GLU A 474 38.84 62.79 -5.04
CA GLU A 474 37.82 62.40 -4.05
C GLU A 474 38.19 61.17 -3.21
N SER A 475 39.21 60.41 -3.64
CA SER A 475 39.71 59.22 -2.93
C SER A 475 40.98 59.52 -2.11
N GLY A 476 41.47 60.79 -2.12
CA GLY A 476 42.65 61.24 -1.38
C GLY A 476 43.98 60.98 -2.07
N ASN A 477 44.03 60.70 -3.38
CA ASN A 477 45.26 60.53 -4.15
C ASN A 477 45.72 61.86 -4.70
N GLU A 478 47.05 62.11 -4.69
CA GLU A 478 47.65 63.30 -5.30
C GLU A 478 47.41 63.34 -6.83
N LEU A 479 46.86 64.47 -7.29
CA LEU A 479 46.75 64.74 -8.73
C LEU A 479 48.07 65.31 -9.28
N PRO A 480 48.56 64.86 -10.44
CA PRO A 480 49.80 65.25 -11.03
C PRO A 480 49.87 66.74 -11.46
#